data_9af19244337537145f7fbe1758d107b9
#
_entry.id   9af19244337537145f7fbe1758d107b9
#
_cell.length_a   1.000
_cell.length_b   1.000
_cell.length_c   1.000
_cell.angle_alpha   90.00
_cell.angle_beta   90.00
_cell.angle_gamma   90.00
#
_symmetry.space_group_name_H-M   'P 1'
#
loop_
_entity.id
_entity.type
_entity.pdbx_description
1 polymer ?
#
loop_
_entity_poly.entity_id
_entity_poly.type
_entity_poly.pdbx_seq_one_letter_code
_entity_poly.pdbx_strand_id
1 'polypeptide(L)'
;SSFGQDAASREVIVRACQKNDWFEPEEIVDAVRSIREEFLSRDKIEHWLACYERPATLPSRTVLVVMAGNIPLVGFFDLLCVVTAGHRCLVKMSSKDAVLMSFVIDQLKKIEPDIPVAVYDGTTPFDAVIATGSDNANRYFRSLYAGVKTLLRGNRHSVAVLNGRETSGQLEALSDDIFSYSGLGCRNVSLIFVPRGISLRFASRRMNPKYLNNYRQRKALREMCGDPFFDLGFALLIRQSEFQI
;
A
#
# COMPACT_ATOMS: atom_id res chain seq x y z
N SER A 1 20.03 4.85 -12.91
CA SER A 1 19.44 6.21 -12.83
C SER A 1 18.39 6.22 -11.73
N SER A 2 18.29 7.28 -10.99
CA SER A 2 17.26 7.42 -9.97
C SER A 2 15.94 7.77 -10.67
N PHE A 3 14.93 6.95 -10.44
CA PHE A 3 13.56 7.20 -10.90
C PHE A 3 13.12 8.63 -10.48
N GLY A 4 12.48 9.36 -11.37
CA GLY A 4 12.09 10.76 -11.18
C GLY A 4 13.12 11.79 -11.67
N GLN A 5 14.33 11.37 -12.05
CA GLN A 5 15.36 12.30 -12.55
C GLN A 5 15.40 12.40 -14.08
N ASP A 6 15.02 11.35 -14.79
CA ASP A 6 14.92 11.37 -16.26
C ASP A 6 13.54 11.85 -16.74
N ALA A 7 13.46 12.26 -18.02
CA ALA A 7 12.22 12.79 -18.58
C ALA A 7 11.08 11.78 -18.61
N ALA A 8 11.38 10.50 -18.91
CA ALA A 8 10.38 9.47 -19.03
C ALA A 8 9.74 9.14 -17.66
N SER A 9 10.54 9.01 -16.60
CA SER A 9 10.01 8.77 -15.26
C SER A 9 9.22 9.96 -14.71
N ARG A 10 9.65 11.22 -15.02
CA ARG A 10 8.87 12.40 -14.64
C ARG A 10 7.51 12.46 -15.33
N GLU A 11 7.44 12.11 -16.61
CA GLU A 11 6.17 12.06 -17.33
C GLU A 11 5.23 11.01 -16.72
N VAL A 12 5.74 9.83 -16.36
CA VAL A 12 4.97 8.78 -15.70
C VAL A 12 4.43 9.26 -14.35
N ILE A 13 5.23 9.94 -13.54
CA ILE A 13 4.79 10.51 -12.25
C ILE A 13 3.64 11.50 -12.46
N VAL A 14 3.80 12.45 -13.39
CA VAL A 14 2.77 13.45 -13.70
C VAL A 14 1.45 12.76 -14.10
N ARG A 15 1.52 11.80 -15.02
CA ARG A 15 0.33 11.04 -15.46
C ARG A 15 -0.31 10.24 -14.34
N ALA A 16 0.48 9.65 -13.44
CA ALA A 16 -0.03 8.91 -12.29
C ALA A 16 -0.79 9.83 -11.32
N CYS A 17 -0.25 11.01 -10.99
CA CYS A 17 -0.92 12.01 -10.17
C CYS A 17 -2.21 12.54 -10.83
N GLN A 18 -2.21 12.79 -12.14
CA GLN A 18 -3.41 13.18 -12.88
C GLN A 18 -4.51 12.10 -12.85
N LYS A 19 -4.11 10.83 -12.80
CA LYS A 19 -5.04 9.70 -12.77
C LYS A 19 -5.58 9.39 -11.38
N ASN A 20 -4.80 9.73 -10.35
CA ASN A 20 -5.18 9.52 -8.95
C ASN A 20 -4.75 10.71 -8.09
N ASP A 21 -5.72 11.55 -7.72
CA ASP A 21 -5.52 12.78 -6.92
C ASP A 21 -4.96 12.53 -5.50
N TRP A 22 -4.91 11.25 -5.07
CA TRP A 22 -4.28 10.87 -3.81
C TRP A 22 -2.77 10.68 -3.92
N PHE A 23 -2.24 10.59 -5.14
CA PHE A 23 -0.82 10.40 -5.35
C PHE A 23 -0.09 11.72 -5.35
N GLU A 24 0.99 11.80 -4.60
CA GLU A 24 1.92 12.92 -4.61
C GLU A 24 3.24 12.48 -5.28
N PRO A 25 3.91 13.36 -6.06
CA PRO A 25 5.13 13.00 -6.76
C PRO A 25 6.22 12.46 -5.86
N GLU A 26 6.41 13.06 -4.70
CA GLU A 26 7.40 12.65 -3.70
C GLU A 26 7.11 11.25 -3.16
N GLU A 27 5.84 10.95 -2.85
CA GLU A 27 5.41 9.64 -2.36
C GLU A 27 5.59 8.53 -3.41
N ILE A 28 5.40 8.86 -4.71
CA ILE A 28 5.68 7.90 -5.80
C ILE A 28 7.17 7.58 -5.86
N VAL A 29 8.03 8.60 -5.77
CA VAL A 29 9.49 8.42 -5.76
C VAL A 29 9.93 7.61 -4.55
N ASP A 30 9.37 7.89 -3.38
CA ASP A 30 9.64 7.16 -2.15
C ASP A 30 9.18 5.71 -2.22
N ALA A 31 8.02 5.43 -2.81
CA ALA A 31 7.54 4.07 -3.04
C ALA A 31 8.49 3.27 -3.94
N VAL A 32 8.94 3.85 -5.05
CA VAL A 32 9.90 3.21 -5.95
C VAL A 32 11.25 2.98 -5.25
N ARG A 33 11.72 3.95 -4.47
CA ARG A 33 12.96 3.81 -3.70
C ARG A 33 12.85 2.67 -2.68
N SER A 34 11.77 2.64 -1.90
CA SER A 34 11.52 1.59 -0.91
C SER A 34 11.42 0.21 -1.54
N ILE A 35 10.73 0.08 -2.68
CA ILE A 35 10.67 -1.19 -3.43
C ILE A 35 12.07 -1.63 -3.84
N ARG A 36 12.87 -0.71 -4.39
CA ARG A 36 14.24 -1.03 -4.82
C ARG A 36 15.11 -1.49 -3.65
N GLU A 37 15.04 -0.79 -2.53
CA GLU A 37 15.92 -1.03 -1.38
C GLU A 37 15.48 -2.22 -0.53
N GLU A 38 14.17 -2.42 -0.39
CA GLU A 38 13.64 -3.47 0.48
C GLU A 38 13.30 -4.77 -0.25
N PHE A 39 12.88 -4.70 -1.52
CA PHE A 39 12.40 -5.88 -2.26
C PHE A 39 13.30 -6.29 -3.41
N LEU A 40 14.14 -5.41 -3.96
CA LEU A 40 14.96 -5.70 -5.13
C LEU A 40 16.46 -5.76 -4.82
N SER A 41 16.86 -5.67 -3.55
CA SER A 41 18.23 -5.99 -3.14
C SER A 41 18.47 -7.50 -3.28
N ARG A 42 19.51 -7.88 -4.03
CA ARG A 42 19.86 -9.29 -4.27
C ARG A 42 20.01 -10.06 -2.96
N ASP A 43 20.79 -9.53 -2.02
CA ASP A 43 21.04 -10.19 -0.74
C ASP A 43 19.75 -10.40 0.06
N LYS A 44 18.85 -9.40 0.05
CA LYS A 44 17.55 -9.48 0.74
C LYS A 44 16.64 -10.54 0.09
N ILE A 45 16.62 -10.61 -1.25
CA ILE A 45 15.85 -11.63 -1.98
C ILE A 45 16.40 -13.02 -1.70
N GLU A 46 17.71 -13.21 -1.78
CA GLU A 46 18.36 -14.50 -1.53
C GLU A 46 18.12 -14.95 -0.09
N HIS A 47 18.28 -14.06 0.89
CA HIS A 47 17.98 -14.35 2.30
C HIS A 47 16.50 -14.72 2.51
N TRP A 48 15.59 -13.95 1.94
CA TRP A 48 14.16 -14.24 2.02
C TRP A 48 13.80 -15.59 1.41
N LEU A 49 14.32 -15.89 0.23
CA LEU A 49 14.06 -17.16 -0.45
C LEU A 49 14.69 -18.36 0.27
N ALA A 50 15.81 -18.18 0.98
CA ALA A 50 16.44 -19.22 1.78
C ALA A 50 15.59 -19.67 2.98
N CYS A 51 14.60 -18.85 3.41
CA CYS A 51 13.68 -19.22 4.49
C CYS A 51 12.60 -20.23 4.04
N TYR A 52 12.53 -20.56 2.74
CA TYR A 52 11.53 -21.46 2.19
C TYR A 52 12.17 -22.69 1.58
N GLU A 53 11.65 -23.87 1.92
CA GLU A 53 12.00 -25.09 1.20
C GLU A 53 11.49 -25.00 -0.24
N ARG A 54 12.37 -25.19 -1.20
CA ARG A 54 12.01 -25.27 -2.61
C ARG A 54 11.84 -26.73 -2.99
N PRO A 55 10.59 -27.19 -3.23
CA PRO A 55 10.41 -28.51 -3.82
C PRO A 55 11.09 -28.56 -5.19
N ALA A 56 11.85 -29.61 -5.44
CA ALA A 56 12.65 -29.76 -6.66
C ALA A 56 11.82 -29.73 -7.97
N THR A 57 10.51 -29.99 -7.87
CA THR A 57 9.59 -30.03 -9.02
C THR A 57 8.19 -29.56 -8.63
N LEU A 58 7.95 -28.25 -8.62
CA LEU A 58 6.58 -27.75 -8.64
C LEU A 58 6.20 -27.36 -10.07
N PRO A 59 5.05 -27.84 -10.58
CA PRO A 59 4.56 -27.37 -11.87
C PRO A 59 4.25 -25.86 -11.78
N SER A 60 4.71 -25.11 -12.78
CA SER A 60 4.34 -23.69 -12.90
C SER A 60 2.83 -23.56 -13.01
N ARG A 61 2.26 -22.64 -12.26
CA ARG A 61 0.83 -22.32 -12.27
C ARG A 61 0.61 -20.90 -12.75
N THR A 62 -0.59 -20.64 -13.22
CA THR A 62 -1.02 -19.28 -13.56
C THR A 62 -1.77 -18.68 -12.39
N VAL A 63 -1.28 -17.55 -11.87
CA VAL A 63 -1.86 -16.85 -10.72
C VAL A 63 -2.37 -15.49 -11.17
N LEU A 64 -3.65 -15.25 -10.94
CA LEU A 64 -4.25 -13.92 -11.13
C LEU A 64 -3.99 -13.05 -9.90
N VAL A 65 -3.34 -11.90 -10.10
CA VAL A 65 -3.12 -10.89 -9.04
C VAL A 65 -4.04 -9.71 -9.29
N VAL A 66 -5.07 -9.56 -8.46
CA VAL A 66 -5.99 -8.41 -8.47
C VAL A 66 -5.45 -7.36 -7.51
N MET A 67 -4.93 -6.27 -8.06
CA MET A 67 -4.20 -5.25 -7.31
C MET A 67 -5.11 -4.15 -6.79
N ALA A 68 -4.89 -3.72 -5.56
CA ALA A 68 -5.39 -2.44 -5.05
C ALA A 68 -4.64 -1.27 -5.72
N GLY A 69 -5.08 -0.05 -5.48
CA GLY A 69 -4.45 1.16 -6.04
C GLY A 69 -4.66 2.37 -5.12
N ASN A 70 -4.72 2.14 -3.82
CA ASN A 70 -4.87 3.19 -2.81
C ASN A 70 -3.56 3.92 -2.53
N ILE A 71 -2.42 3.24 -2.71
CA ILE A 71 -1.07 3.80 -2.60
C ILE A 71 -0.24 3.36 -3.83
N PRO A 72 0.81 4.10 -4.20
CA PRO A 72 1.64 3.79 -5.36
C PRO A 72 2.24 2.39 -5.30
N LEU A 73 2.11 1.62 -6.39
CA LEU A 73 2.73 0.30 -6.59
C LEU A 73 2.42 -0.74 -5.51
N VAL A 74 1.29 -0.61 -4.81
CA VAL A 74 0.92 -1.52 -3.71
C VAL A 74 0.83 -2.99 -4.13
N GLY A 75 0.53 -3.27 -5.39
CA GLY A 75 0.45 -4.63 -5.95
C GLY A 75 1.80 -5.24 -6.35
N PHE A 76 2.90 -4.48 -6.30
CA PHE A 76 4.21 -4.95 -6.78
C PHE A 76 4.72 -6.16 -5.99
N PHE A 77 4.55 -6.17 -4.67
CA PHE A 77 5.03 -7.27 -3.84
C PHE A 77 4.35 -8.61 -4.19
N ASP A 78 3.05 -8.60 -4.50
CA ASP A 78 2.35 -9.82 -4.91
C ASP A 78 2.83 -10.33 -6.27
N LEU A 79 3.09 -9.42 -7.22
CA LEU A 79 3.71 -9.76 -8.50
C LEU A 79 5.09 -10.41 -8.26
N LEU A 80 5.93 -9.78 -7.44
CA LEU A 80 7.26 -10.31 -7.10
C LEU A 80 7.16 -11.71 -6.49
N CYS A 81 6.27 -11.93 -5.52
CA CYS A 81 6.06 -13.24 -4.90
C CYS A 81 5.68 -14.32 -5.92
N VAL A 82 4.77 -14.02 -6.84
CA VAL A 82 4.32 -14.99 -7.86
C VAL A 82 5.44 -15.36 -8.80
N VAL A 83 6.19 -14.37 -9.29
CA VAL A 83 7.29 -14.60 -10.25
C VAL A 83 8.45 -15.33 -9.59
N THR A 84 8.86 -14.93 -8.38
CA THR A 84 9.96 -15.59 -7.66
C THR A 84 9.62 -17.01 -7.21
N ALA A 85 8.34 -17.33 -7.05
CA ALA A 85 7.86 -18.70 -6.81
C ALA A 85 7.84 -19.57 -8.08
N GLY A 86 8.23 -19.03 -9.24
CA GLY A 86 8.28 -19.77 -10.53
C GLY A 86 6.93 -19.90 -11.23
N HIS A 87 5.97 -19.01 -10.91
CA HIS A 87 4.63 -19.04 -11.47
C HIS A 87 4.41 -17.93 -12.50
N ARG A 88 3.46 -18.13 -13.40
CA ARG A 88 2.99 -17.10 -14.33
C ARG A 88 2.07 -16.13 -13.60
N CYS A 89 2.32 -14.84 -13.72
CA CYS A 89 1.54 -13.77 -13.09
C CYS A 89 0.64 -13.10 -14.12
N LEU A 90 -0.68 -13.22 -13.96
CA LEU A 90 -1.66 -12.38 -14.64
C LEU A 90 -2.02 -11.21 -13.75
N VAL A 91 -1.81 -9.99 -14.24
CA VAL A 91 -2.01 -8.78 -13.44
C VAL A 91 -3.31 -8.09 -13.83
N LYS A 92 -4.24 -7.98 -12.88
CA LYS A 92 -5.42 -7.11 -12.98
C LYS A 92 -5.16 -5.85 -12.16
N MET A 93 -4.66 -4.83 -12.84
CA MET A 93 -4.32 -3.55 -12.22
C MET A 93 -5.56 -2.79 -11.77
N SER A 94 -5.43 -2.05 -10.66
CA SER A 94 -6.40 -1.01 -10.31
C SER A 94 -6.32 0.14 -11.31
N SER A 95 -7.45 0.69 -11.71
CA SER A 95 -7.48 1.89 -12.57
C SER A 95 -6.79 3.10 -11.94
N LYS A 96 -6.66 3.12 -10.60
CA LYS A 96 -6.02 4.18 -9.82
C LYS A 96 -4.49 4.13 -9.85
N ASP A 97 -3.89 2.96 -10.15
CA ASP A 97 -2.44 2.74 -10.14
C ASP A 97 -1.94 2.11 -11.46
N ALA A 98 -2.79 2.04 -12.46
CA ALA A 98 -2.45 1.38 -13.74
C ALA A 98 -1.27 2.04 -14.46
N VAL A 99 -1.09 3.34 -14.33
CA VAL A 99 0.02 4.08 -14.98
C VAL A 99 1.37 3.61 -14.46
N LEU A 100 1.54 3.53 -13.14
CA LEU A 100 2.80 3.11 -12.52
C LEU A 100 3.05 1.63 -12.72
N MET A 101 2.04 0.78 -12.52
CA MET A 101 2.18 -0.66 -12.68
C MET A 101 2.48 -1.06 -14.14
N SER A 102 1.85 -0.41 -15.13
CA SER A 102 2.19 -0.64 -16.53
C SER A 102 3.63 -0.27 -16.83
N PHE A 103 4.08 0.89 -16.35
CA PHE A 103 5.48 1.29 -16.50
C PHE A 103 6.44 0.26 -15.91
N VAL A 104 6.17 -0.24 -14.69
CA VAL A 104 7.00 -1.25 -14.04
C VAL A 104 7.03 -2.55 -14.87
N ILE A 105 5.88 -3.04 -15.32
CA ILE A 105 5.79 -4.26 -16.16
C ILE A 105 6.59 -4.08 -17.46
N ASP A 106 6.49 -2.91 -18.09
CA ASP A 106 7.25 -2.59 -19.30
C ASP A 106 8.77 -2.56 -19.05
N GLN A 107 9.21 -2.02 -17.89
CA GLN A 107 10.63 -2.07 -17.53
C GLN A 107 11.10 -3.52 -17.28
N LEU A 108 10.31 -4.32 -16.56
CA LEU A 108 10.62 -5.74 -16.35
C LEU A 108 10.76 -6.50 -17.66
N LYS A 109 9.86 -6.29 -18.62
CA LYS A 109 9.93 -6.91 -19.96
C LYS A 109 11.09 -6.42 -20.82
N LYS A 110 11.56 -5.19 -20.62
CA LYS A 110 12.79 -4.72 -21.30
C LYS A 110 14.03 -5.39 -20.76
N ILE A 111 14.07 -5.73 -19.47
CA ILE A 111 15.19 -6.40 -18.82
C ILE A 111 15.17 -7.91 -19.13
N GLU A 112 14.01 -8.52 -19.00
CA GLU A 112 13.77 -9.95 -19.23
C GLU A 112 12.50 -10.09 -20.10
N PRO A 113 12.66 -10.22 -21.44
CA PRO A 113 11.53 -10.32 -22.37
C PRO A 113 10.61 -11.52 -22.08
N ASP A 114 11.16 -12.60 -21.57
CA ASP A 114 10.45 -13.87 -21.29
C ASP A 114 9.89 -13.91 -19.86
N ILE A 115 9.95 -12.80 -19.11
CA ILE A 115 9.37 -12.76 -17.77
C ILE A 115 7.89 -13.18 -17.80
N PRO A 116 7.46 -14.14 -16.95
CA PRO A 116 6.13 -14.72 -17.03
C PRO A 116 5.05 -13.78 -16.43
N VAL A 117 5.00 -12.54 -16.89
CA VAL A 117 4.04 -11.50 -16.46
C VAL A 117 3.22 -11.01 -17.64
N ALA A 118 1.90 -11.03 -17.51
CA ALA A 118 0.97 -10.49 -18.50
C ALA A 118 -0.17 -9.70 -17.84
N VAL A 119 -0.67 -8.70 -18.55
CA VAL A 119 -1.91 -8.03 -18.13
C VAL A 119 -3.07 -8.98 -18.39
N TYR A 120 -3.97 -9.10 -17.41
CA TYR A 120 -5.14 -9.96 -17.51
C TYR A 120 -6.14 -9.39 -18.52
N ASP A 121 -6.49 -10.20 -19.51
CA ASP A 121 -7.39 -9.87 -20.63
C ASP A 121 -8.88 -10.13 -20.35
N GLY A 122 -9.19 -10.69 -19.17
CA GLY A 122 -10.55 -11.08 -18.79
C GLY A 122 -10.93 -12.50 -19.16
N THR A 123 -10.14 -13.21 -19.95
CA THR A 123 -10.47 -14.53 -20.52
C THR A 123 -9.46 -15.62 -20.22
N THR A 124 -8.18 -15.27 -20.10
CA THR A 124 -7.09 -16.24 -19.81
C THR A 124 -7.36 -17.01 -18.52
N PRO A 125 -7.39 -18.37 -18.54
CA PRO A 125 -7.62 -19.17 -17.36
C PRO A 125 -6.46 -19.08 -16.36
N PHE A 126 -6.77 -19.27 -15.09
CA PHE A 126 -5.81 -19.22 -13.98
C PHE A 126 -6.14 -20.28 -12.92
N ASP A 127 -5.10 -20.71 -12.17
CA ASP A 127 -5.18 -21.77 -11.16
C ASP A 127 -5.45 -21.22 -9.76
N ALA A 128 -5.05 -19.98 -9.51
CA ALA A 128 -5.20 -19.34 -8.20
C ALA A 128 -5.36 -17.83 -8.33
N VAL A 129 -5.89 -17.20 -7.29
CA VAL A 129 -6.08 -15.74 -7.22
C VAL A 129 -5.47 -15.18 -5.94
N ILE A 130 -4.71 -14.11 -6.07
CA ILE A 130 -4.35 -13.21 -4.97
C ILE A 130 -5.11 -11.91 -5.20
N ALA A 131 -5.99 -11.51 -4.30
CA ALA A 131 -6.75 -10.28 -4.46
C ALA A 131 -6.66 -9.41 -3.20
N THR A 132 -6.38 -8.13 -3.41
CA THR A 132 -6.32 -7.11 -2.36
C THR A 132 -7.40 -6.07 -2.61
N GLY A 133 -8.22 -5.81 -1.60
CA GLY A 133 -9.31 -4.85 -1.70
C GLY A 133 -10.00 -4.59 -0.37
N SER A 134 -11.03 -3.73 -0.37
CA SER A 134 -11.87 -3.51 0.81
C SER A 134 -12.64 -4.79 1.20
N ASP A 135 -13.23 -4.81 2.38
CA ASP A 135 -14.04 -5.95 2.83
C ASP A 135 -15.25 -6.19 1.91
N ASN A 136 -15.82 -5.13 1.33
CA ASN A 136 -16.86 -5.23 0.32
C ASN A 136 -16.34 -5.88 -0.98
N ALA A 137 -15.17 -5.46 -1.44
CA ALA A 137 -14.52 -6.06 -2.61
C ALA A 137 -14.20 -7.54 -2.36
N ASN A 138 -13.74 -7.89 -1.16
CA ASN A 138 -13.44 -9.27 -0.80
C ASN A 138 -14.68 -10.17 -0.75
N ARG A 139 -15.83 -9.65 -0.33
CA ARG A 139 -17.11 -10.40 -0.44
C ARG A 139 -17.44 -10.70 -1.90
N TYR A 140 -17.29 -9.73 -2.77
CA TYR A 140 -17.46 -9.91 -4.21
C TYR A 140 -16.45 -10.92 -4.79
N PHE A 141 -15.17 -10.81 -4.43
CA PHE A 141 -14.13 -11.74 -4.91
C PHE A 141 -14.37 -13.18 -4.44
N ARG A 142 -14.84 -13.40 -3.22
CA ARG A 142 -15.22 -14.74 -2.74
C ARG A 142 -16.30 -15.38 -3.61
N SER A 143 -17.28 -14.62 -4.03
CA SER A 143 -18.33 -15.10 -4.92
C SER A 143 -17.79 -15.33 -6.35
N LEU A 144 -17.05 -14.35 -6.88
CA LEU A 144 -16.53 -14.39 -8.24
C LEU A 144 -15.53 -15.54 -8.49
N TYR A 145 -14.71 -15.86 -7.49
CA TYR A 145 -13.63 -16.86 -7.58
C TYR A 145 -13.91 -18.10 -6.72
N ALA A 146 -15.17 -18.43 -6.45
CA ALA A 146 -15.55 -19.51 -5.55
C ALA A 146 -14.99 -20.90 -5.90
N GLY A 147 -14.69 -21.15 -7.19
CA GLY A 147 -14.12 -22.43 -7.66
C GLY A 147 -12.59 -22.48 -7.72
N VAL A 148 -11.90 -21.44 -7.28
CA VAL A 148 -10.44 -21.30 -7.43
C VAL A 148 -9.78 -21.09 -6.08
N LYS A 149 -8.54 -21.56 -5.91
CA LYS A 149 -7.75 -21.24 -4.70
C LYS A 149 -7.54 -19.73 -4.59
N THR A 150 -7.95 -19.13 -3.46
CA THR A 150 -7.89 -17.68 -3.28
C THR A 150 -7.11 -17.28 -2.03
N LEU A 151 -6.29 -16.25 -2.16
CA LEU A 151 -5.72 -15.48 -1.06
C LEU A 151 -6.32 -14.07 -1.10
N LEU A 152 -7.27 -13.80 -0.22
CA LEU A 152 -7.96 -12.51 -0.15
C LEU A 152 -7.43 -11.68 1.01
N ARG A 153 -6.98 -10.45 0.71
CA ARG A 153 -6.52 -9.48 1.70
C ARG A 153 -7.53 -8.35 1.81
N GLY A 154 -8.15 -8.23 2.99
CA GLY A 154 -9.10 -7.18 3.34
C GLY A 154 -8.45 -5.97 4.00
N ASN A 155 -9.29 -5.13 4.56
CA ASN A 155 -8.86 -4.00 5.37
C ASN A 155 -8.01 -4.48 6.55
N ARG A 156 -6.95 -3.75 6.83
CA ARG A 156 -6.07 -3.95 7.98
C ARG A 156 -5.79 -2.60 8.59
N HIS A 157 -5.53 -2.60 9.88
CA HIS A 157 -5.14 -1.43 10.64
C HIS A 157 -3.88 -1.75 11.44
N SER A 158 -2.94 -0.83 11.46
CA SER A 158 -1.80 -0.90 12.35
C SER A 158 -2.08 -0.09 13.61
N VAL A 159 -1.47 -0.52 14.70
CA VAL A 159 -1.60 0.13 16.01
C VAL A 159 -0.22 0.51 16.53
N ALA A 160 -0.16 1.61 17.27
CA ALA A 160 1.01 1.99 18.05
C ALA A 160 0.69 1.91 19.55
N VAL A 161 1.62 1.39 20.32
CA VAL A 161 1.51 1.36 21.79
C VAL A 161 2.67 2.19 22.35
N LEU A 162 2.35 3.31 22.98
CA LEU A 162 3.31 4.23 23.55
C LEU A 162 3.41 4.01 25.05
N ASN A 163 4.60 4.27 25.59
CA ASN A 163 4.86 4.17 27.03
C ASN A 163 4.97 5.54 27.72
N GLY A 164 4.87 6.64 26.96
CA GLY A 164 4.94 8.02 27.44
C GLY A 164 6.36 8.55 27.64
N ARG A 165 7.37 7.82 27.16
CA ARG A 165 8.80 8.20 27.24
C ARG A 165 9.44 8.31 25.86
N GLU A 166 8.61 8.38 24.81
CA GLU A 166 9.05 8.47 23.42
C GLU A 166 9.85 9.76 23.20
N THR A 167 10.97 9.62 22.52
CA THR A 167 11.77 10.75 22.06
C THR A 167 11.08 11.50 20.92
N SER A 168 11.47 12.75 20.68
CA SER A 168 10.96 13.53 19.55
C SER A 168 11.15 12.80 18.21
N GLY A 169 12.29 12.15 18.00
CA GLY A 169 12.55 11.37 16.77
C GLY A 169 11.65 10.14 16.63
N GLN A 170 11.30 9.48 17.74
CA GLN A 170 10.33 8.37 17.71
C GLN A 170 8.91 8.85 17.40
N LEU A 171 8.51 10.01 17.93
CA LEU A 171 7.20 10.60 17.58
C LEU A 171 7.15 11.11 16.14
N GLU A 172 8.26 11.59 15.59
CA GLU A 172 8.38 11.97 14.19
C GLU A 172 8.26 10.74 13.26
N ALA A 173 8.97 9.65 13.57
CA ALA A 173 8.81 8.38 12.86
C ALA A 173 7.39 7.83 12.94
N LEU A 174 6.75 7.90 14.12
CA LEU A 174 5.33 7.54 14.25
C LEU A 174 4.43 8.43 13.40
N SER A 175 4.73 9.73 13.31
CA SER A 175 4.01 10.65 12.42
C SER A 175 4.11 10.21 10.95
N ASP A 176 5.25 9.74 10.51
CA ASP A 176 5.42 9.18 9.17
C ASP A 176 4.60 7.90 8.99
N ASP A 177 4.61 7.00 9.96
CA ASP A 177 3.80 5.78 9.94
C ASP A 177 2.29 6.06 9.89
N ILE A 178 1.83 7.17 10.45
CA ILE A 178 0.42 7.58 10.41
C ILE A 178 0.06 8.23 9.06
N PHE A 179 0.86 9.19 8.60
CA PHE A 179 0.45 10.14 7.57
C PHE A 179 1.05 9.89 6.19
N SER A 180 2.05 9.03 6.02
CA SER A 180 2.55 8.64 4.69
C SER A 180 1.42 8.13 3.82
N TYR A 181 1.44 8.49 2.55
CA TYR A 181 0.36 8.19 1.61
C TYR A 181 -1.02 8.65 2.09
N SER A 182 -1.07 9.76 2.81
CA SER A 182 -2.30 10.30 3.41
C SER A 182 -3.05 9.30 4.32
N GLY A 183 -2.33 8.37 4.96
CA GLY A 183 -2.90 7.33 5.81
C GLY A 183 -3.69 6.25 5.07
N LEU A 184 -3.54 6.13 3.75
CA LEU A 184 -4.33 5.20 2.93
C LEU A 184 -3.74 3.79 2.86
N GLY A 185 -2.51 3.58 3.30
CA GLY A 185 -1.88 2.27 3.34
C GLY A 185 -2.44 1.39 4.46
N CYS A 186 -2.55 0.10 4.22
CA CYS A 186 -3.01 -0.86 5.23
C CYS A 186 -2.04 -1.04 6.42
N ARG A 187 -0.84 -0.49 6.33
CA ARG A 187 0.18 -0.48 7.38
C ARG A 187 0.27 0.86 8.10
N ASN A 188 -0.45 1.89 7.66
CA ASN A 188 -0.50 3.15 8.39
C ASN A 188 -1.14 2.96 9.77
N VAL A 189 -0.56 3.59 10.77
CA VAL A 189 -1.08 3.55 12.13
C VAL A 189 -2.37 4.37 12.19
N SER A 190 -3.46 3.73 12.58
CA SER A 190 -4.78 4.35 12.70
C SER A 190 -5.33 4.36 14.12
N LEU A 191 -4.68 3.62 15.03
CA LEU A 191 -5.03 3.56 16.44
C LEU A 191 -3.77 3.65 17.29
N ILE A 192 -3.81 4.50 18.31
CA ILE A 192 -2.68 4.72 19.22
C ILE A 192 -3.15 4.49 20.64
N PHE A 193 -2.47 3.60 21.35
CA PHE A 193 -2.63 3.43 22.79
C PHE A 193 -1.59 4.28 23.52
N VAL A 194 -2.06 5.13 24.43
CA VAL A 194 -1.21 6.02 25.22
C VAL A 194 -1.52 5.90 26.71
N PRO A 195 -0.54 6.08 27.60
CA PRO A 195 -0.80 6.15 29.04
C PRO A 195 -1.70 7.34 29.38
N ARG A 196 -2.44 7.24 30.48
CA ARG A 196 -3.29 8.34 30.96
C ARG A 196 -2.45 9.60 31.20
N GLY A 197 -3.01 10.75 30.83
CA GLY A 197 -2.37 12.06 31.04
C GLY A 197 -1.34 12.44 29.97
N ILE A 198 -1.02 11.56 29.02
CA ILE A 198 -0.14 11.89 27.89
C ILE A 198 -0.94 12.62 26.81
N SER A 199 -0.44 13.77 26.38
CA SER A 199 -0.95 14.52 25.22
C SER A 199 -0.04 14.30 24.04
N LEU A 200 -0.56 13.71 22.95
CA LEU A 200 0.18 13.54 21.71
C LEU A 200 0.18 14.85 20.92
N ARG A 201 1.35 15.23 20.46
CA ARG A 201 1.53 16.34 19.52
C ARG A 201 2.41 15.87 18.37
N PHE A 202 1.94 16.15 17.16
CA PHE A 202 2.71 15.90 15.94
C PHE A 202 3.06 17.24 15.30
N ALA A 203 4.23 17.31 14.69
CA ALA A 203 4.63 18.47 13.91
C ALA A 203 3.69 18.66 12.72
N SER A 204 3.39 19.91 12.40
CA SER A 204 2.62 20.21 11.17
C SER A 204 3.39 19.74 9.95
N ARG A 205 2.66 19.15 8.99
CA ARG A 205 3.24 18.65 7.74
C ARG A 205 2.36 19.03 6.54
N ARG A 206 2.99 19.07 5.38
CA ARG A 206 2.25 19.22 4.13
C ARG A 206 1.43 17.97 3.89
N MET A 207 0.14 18.14 3.67
CA MET A 207 -0.79 17.06 3.39
C MET A 207 -1.39 17.24 2.00
N ASN A 208 -1.77 16.12 1.39
CA ASN A 208 -2.49 16.09 0.12
C ASN A 208 -3.76 16.97 0.21
N PRO A 209 -4.07 17.80 -0.81
CA PRO A 209 -5.26 18.67 -0.80
C PRO A 209 -6.57 17.91 -0.59
N LYS A 210 -6.70 16.71 -1.13
CA LYS A 210 -7.88 15.86 -0.99
C LYS A 210 -8.02 15.35 0.46
N TYR A 211 -6.90 15.00 1.10
CA TYR A 211 -6.87 14.68 2.52
C TYR A 211 -7.33 15.88 3.36
N LEU A 212 -6.81 17.08 3.12
CA LEU A 212 -7.21 18.29 3.85
C LEU A 212 -8.70 18.63 3.68
N ASN A 213 -9.26 18.40 2.51
CA ASN A 213 -10.70 18.55 2.30
C ASN A 213 -11.50 17.55 3.14
N ASN A 214 -11.09 16.29 3.18
CA ASN A 214 -11.71 15.27 4.03
C ASN A 214 -11.57 15.60 5.52
N TYR A 215 -10.40 16.07 5.95
CA TYR A 215 -10.18 16.54 7.32
C TYR A 215 -11.15 17.66 7.69
N ARG A 216 -11.27 18.71 6.86
CA ARG A 216 -12.18 19.86 7.10
C ARG A 216 -13.63 19.40 7.18
N GLN A 217 -14.04 18.53 6.27
CA GLN A 217 -15.39 17.97 6.27
C GLN A 217 -15.68 17.14 7.54
N ARG A 218 -14.74 16.28 7.94
CA ARG A 218 -14.87 15.47 9.15
C ARG A 218 -14.89 16.31 10.41
N LYS A 219 -14.08 17.38 10.47
CA LYS A 219 -14.07 18.34 11.56
C LYS A 219 -15.45 19.00 11.69
N ALA A 220 -15.96 19.60 10.61
CA ALA A 220 -17.27 20.26 10.60
C ALA A 220 -18.40 19.31 11.03
N LEU A 221 -18.43 18.08 10.54
CA LEU A 221 -19.43 17.09 10.95
C LEU A 221 -19.37 16.80 12.45
N ARG A 222 -18.19 16.66 13.05
CA ARG A 222 -18.06 16.41 14.48
C ARG A 222 -18.45 17.61 15.32
N GLU A 223 -18.10 18.82 14.89
CA GLU A 223 -18.54 20.06 15.52
C GLU A 223 -20.08 20.17 15.52
N MET A 224 -20.73 19.84 14.40
CA MET A 224 -22.21 19.85 14.30
C MET A 224 -22.87 18.78 15.18
N CYS A 225 -22.25 17.61 15.32
CA CYS A 225 -22.77 16.52 16.17
C CYS A 225 -22.43 16.69 17.66
N GLY A 226 -21.57 17.64 18.01
CA GLY A 226 -21.08 17.81 19.39
C GLY A 226 -20.13 16.69 19.84
N ASP A 227 -19.55 15.95 18.89
CA ASP A 227 -18.63 14.84 19.19
C ASP A 227 -17.26 15.38 19.65
N PRO A 228 -16.70 14.90 20.76
CA PRO A 228 -15.40 15.36 21.24
C PRO A 228 -14.25 14.89 20.35
N PHE A 229 -13.33 15.78 20.08
CA PHE A 229 -12.07 15.48 19.38
C PHE A 229 -10.97 16.45 19.80
N PHE A 230 -9.72 16.06 19.57
CA PHE A 230 -8.58 16.96 19.68
C PHE A 230 -8.07 17.29 18.27
N ASP A 231 -7.98 18.57 17.97
CA ASP A 231 -7.60 19.07 16.65
C ASP A 231 -6.11 19.38 16.59
N LEU A 232 -5.41 18.72 15.68
CA LEU A 232 -3.98 18.95 15.38
C LEU A 232 -3.77 20.03 14.30
N GLY A 233 -4.85 20.60 13.74
CA GLY A 233 -4.80 21.56 12.63
C GLY A 233 -4.73 20.92 11.25
N PHE A 234 -4.43 19.63 11.17
CA PHE A 234 -4.38 18.85 9.93
C PHE A 234 -4.91 17.41 10.11
N ALA A 235 -5.17 16.98 11.32
CA ALA A 235 -5.76 15.70 11.66
C ALA A 235 -6.59 15.81 12.94
N LEU A 236 -7.52 14.89 13.15
CA LEU A 236 -8.34 14.80 14.34
C LEU A 236 -7.96 13.56 15.14
N LEU A 237 -7.67 13.74 16.43
CA LEU A 237 -7.55 12.65 17.38
C LEU A 237 -8.90 12.43 18.08
N ILE A 238 -9.42 11.23 17.99
CA ILE A 238 -10.71 10.86 18.51
C ILE A 238 -10.49 9.81 19.59
N ARG A 239 -10.96 10.08 20.81
CA ARG A 239 -10.93 9.09 21.88
C ARG A 239 -12.01 8.04 21.62
N GLN A 240 -11.62 6.78 21.49
CA GLN A 240 -12.58 5.70 21.25
C GLN A 240 -13.09 5.05 22.54
N SER A 241 -12.21 4.78 23.50
CA SER A 241 -12.56 4.21 24.82
C SER A 241 -11.36 4.24 25.76
N GLU A 242 -11.62 4.09 27.07
CA GLU A 242 -10.56 3.80 28.04
C GLU A 242 -10.52 2.28 28.23
N PHE A 243 -9.44 1.63 27.80
CA PHE A 243 -9.16 0.27 28.21
C PHE A 243 -8.35 0.30 29.50
N GLN A 244 -8.81 -0.41 30.52
CA GLN A 244 -7.95 -0.78 31.65
C GLN A 244 -7.19 -2.03 31.19
N ILE A 245 -5.86 -1.91 31.07
CA ILE A 245 -4.95 -3.04 30.92
C ILE A 245 -4.62 -3.55 32.31
#